data_2d0237eaccc0cbe141b2f60b77b580c3
#
_entry.id   2d0237eaccc0cbe141b2f60b77b580c3
#
_cell.length_a   1.000
_cell.length_b   1.000
_cell.length_c   1.000
_cell.angle_alpha   90.00
_cell.angle_beta   90.00
_cell.angle_gamma   90.00
#
_symmetry.space_group_name_H-M   'P 1'
#
loop_
_entity.id
_entity.type
_entity.pdbx_description
1 polymer ?
#
loop_
_entity_poly.entity_id
_entity_poly.type
_entity_poly.pdbx_seq_one_letter_code
_entity_poly.pdbx_strand_id
1 'polypeptide(L)'
;SFSLAEAMHQEIKAVTDKPVKLVINENGQGHAMLGNSYWAELGIDILAHEAAIDEVKDNGYQILEEMKRYNREKADGTAVITANISFSEKYVFTLGGIKFEILHLGDAHGPGDTQVWIPQWSLMIAGDIAFHERMLPIFENTCTRCWIETWKTSFAPLNPLYIIPGHGHPTNLPQVEKY
;
A
#
# COMPACT_ATOMS: atom_id res chain seq x y z
N SER A 1 6.05 10.11 5.41
CA SER A 1 5.97 11.30 6.27
C SER A 1 4.88 12.26 5.79
N PHE A 2 4.50 13.19 6.63
CA PHE A 2 3.55 14.27 6.31
C PHE A 2 3.99 15.04 5.05
N SER A 3 5.21 15.53 5.04
CA SER A 3 5.76 16.33 3.93
C SER A 3 5.79 15.57 2.59
N LEU A 4 6.03 14.26 2.62
CA LEU A 4 6.03 13.45 1.40
C LEU A 4 4.60 13.24 0.86
N ALA A 5 3.63 13.02 1.75
CA ALA A 5 2.22 12.91 1.36
C ALA A 5 1.70 14.25 0.79
N GLU A 6 2.10 15.38 1.38
CA GLU A 6 1.82 16.72 0.85
C GLU A 6 2.40 16.89 -0.55
N ALA A 7 3.68 16.56 -0.74
CA ALA A 7 4.33 16.65 -2.04
C ALA A 7 3.62 15.78 -3.09
N MET A 8 3.27 14.54 -2.75
CA MET A 8 2.48 13.66 -3.62
C MET A 8 1.13 14.28 -3.99
N HIS A 9 0.45 14.93 -3.04
CA HIS A 9 -0.81 15.61 -3.32
C HIS A 9 -0.64 16.79 -4.28
N GLN A 10 0.46 17.54 -4.21
CA GLN A 10 0.74 18.60 -5.20
C GLN A 10 0.97 18.03 -6.60
N GLU A 11 1.67 16.91 -6.72
CA GLU A 11 1.83 16.23 -8.02
C GLU A 11 0.49 15.72 -8.57
N ILE A 12 -0.41 15.21 -7.72
CA ILE A 12 -1.77 14.83 -8.14
C ILE A 12 -2.51 16.06 -8.65
N LYS A 13 -2.43 17.20 -7.97
CA LYS A 13 -3.07 18.47 -8.41
C LYS A 13 -2.51 19.00 -9.71
N ALA A 14 -1.26 18.69 -10.04
CA ALA A 14 -0.66 19.08 -11.32
C ALA A 14 -1.26 18.32 -12.51
N VAL A 15 -1.83 17.14 -12.29
CA VAL A 15 -2.42 16.30 -13.35
C VAL A 15 -3.95 16.29 -13.35
N THR A 16 -4.60 16.70 -12.26
CA THR A 16 -6.07 16.74 -12.17
C THR A 16 -6.55 17.74 -11.13
N ASP A 17 -7.70 18.38 -11.39
CA ASP A 17 -8.42 19.25 -10.46
C ASP A 17 -9.39 18.49 -9.56
N LYS A 18 -9.55 17.17 -9.79
CA LYS A 18 -10.45 16.32 -9.00
C LYS A 18 -9.87 16.06 -7.61
N PRO A 19 -10.71 16.07 -6.56
CA PRO A 19 -10.23 15.82 -5.21
C PRO A 19 -9.86 14.33 -5.01
N VAL A 20 -8.85 14.09 -4.18
CA VAL A 20 -8.59 12.76 -3.62
C VAL A 20 -9.80 12.34 -2.79
N LYS A 21 -10.32 11.14 -3.00
CA LYS A 21 -11.53 10.63 -2.33
C LYS A 21 -11.24 9.58 -1.28
N LEU A 22 -10.17 8.82 -1.49
CA LEU A 22 -9.79 7.70 -0.63
C LEU A 22 -8.30 7.50 -0.73
N VAL A 23 -7.66 7.24 0.39
CA VAL A 23 -6.31 6.74 0.49
C VAL A 23 -6.38 5.26 0.87
N ILE A 24 -5.54 4.45 0.26
CA ILE A 24 -5.46 3.02 0.56
C ILE A 24 -4.04 2.74 1.04
N ASN A 25 -3.90 2.28 2.28
CA ASN A 25 -2.62 1.80 2.77
C ASN A 25 -2.40 0.37 2.28
N GLU A 26 -1.23 0.11 1.72
CA GLU A 26 -0.89 -1.22 1.25
C GLU A 26 -0.53 -2.18 2.40
N ASN A 27 0.01 -1.66 3.51
CA ASN A 27 0.36 -2.41 4.73
C ASN A 27 0.52 -1.46 5.92
N GLY A 28 0.94 -1.98 7.08
CA GLY A 28 1.17 -1.20 8.31
C GLY A 28 2.56 -0.59 8.44
N GLN A 29 3.43 -0.73 7.45
CA GLN A 29 4.80 -0.25 7.52
C GLN A 29 4.91 1.28 7.36
N GLY A 30 6.02 1.83 7.81
CA GLY A 30 6.22 3.29 7.87
C GLY A 30 6.12 4.00 6.52
N HIS A 31 6.55 3.37 5.43
CA HIS A 31 6.46 3.96 4.10
C HIS A 31 5.00 4.09 3.63
N ALA A 32 4.13 3.15 4.01
CA ALA A 32 2.72 3.18 3.67
C ALA A 32 1.91 4.11 4.60
N MET A 33 2.08 4.00 5.93
CA MET A 33 1.14 4.61 6.89
C MET A 33 1.57 5.99 7.41
N LEU A 34 2.86 6.35 7.40
CA LEU A 34 3.31 7.63 8.00
C LEU A 34 2.90 8.88 7.20
N GLY A 35 2.28 8.71 6.02
CA GLY A 35 1.60 9.78 5.30
C GLY A 35 0.17 10.05 5.76
N ASN A 36 -0.42 9.17 6.57
CA ASN A 36 -1.83 9.24 6.97
C ASN A 36 -2.18 10.53 7.70
N SER A 37 -1.26 11.09 8.49
CA SER A 37 -1.50 12.34 9.22
C SER A 37 -1.86 13.50 8.30
N TYR A 38 -1.22 13.62 7.13
CA TYR A 38 -1.56 14.62 6.13
C TYR A 38 -2.97 14.43 5.56
N TRP A 39 -3.31 13.20 5.18
CA TRP A 39 -4.61 12.91 4.58
C TRP A 39 -5.76 13.06 5.58
N ALA A 40 -5.52 12.67 6.83
CA ALA A 40 -6.49 12.83 7.91
C ALA A 40 -6.79 14.30 8.22
N GLU A 41 -5.79 15.20 8.20
CA GLU A 41 -6.01 16.64 8.37
C GLU A 41 -6.89 17.23 7.25
N LEU A 42 -6.85 16.66 6.06
CA LEU A 42 -7.73 17.06 4.95
C LEU A 42 -9.12 16.41 5.01
N GLY A 43 -9.38 15.58 6.03
CA GLY A 43 -10.65 14.86 6.17
C GLY A 43 -10.86 13.78 5.12
N ILE A 44 -9.79 13.24 4.54
CA ILE A 44 -9.84 12.19 3.54
C ILE A 44 -9.84 10.84 4.25
N ASP A 45 -10.78 9.98 3.86
CA ASP A 45 -10.88 8.62 4.38
C ASP A 45 -9.66 7.78 3.99
N ILE A 46 -9.23 6.92 4.92
CA ILE A 46 -8.09 6.03 4.77
C ILE A 46 -8.56 4.60 5.00
N LEU A 47 -8.38 3.76 3.99
CA LEU A 47 -8.72 2.34 4.01
C LEU A 47 -7.46 1.50 4.20
N ALA A 48 -7.54 0.50 5.07
CA ALA A 48 -6.48 -0.50 5.25
C ALA A 48 -7.06 -1.86 5.64
N HIS A 49 -6.29 -2.91 5.41
CA HIS A 49 -6.59 -4.22 5.97
C HIS A 49 -6.52 -4.19 7.51
N GLU A 50 -7.38 -4.96 8.19
CA GLU A 50 -7.45 -4.96 9.66
C GLU A 50 -6.11 -5.32 10.31
N ALA A 51 -5.36 -6.28 9.77
CA ALA A 51 -4.04 -6.63 10.29
C ALA A 51 -3.00 -5.50 10.13
N ALA A 52 -3.07 -4.70 9.07
CA ALA A 52 -2.24 -3.51 8.90
C ALA A 52 -2.60 -2.43 9.93
N ILE A 53 -3.88 -2.26 10.25
CA ILE A 53 -4.34 -1.35 11.30
C ILE A 53 -3.80 -1.77 12.66
N ASP A 54 -3.82 -3.07 12.96
CA ASP A 54 -3.33 -3.60 14.23
C ASP A 54 -1.81 -3.47 14.32
N GLU A 55 -1.07 -3.73 13.24
CA GLU A 55 0.38 -3.45 13.17
C GLU A 55 0.71 -1.98 13.46
N VAL A 56 -0.07 -1.05 12.91
CA VAL A 56 0.12 0.39 13.19
C VAL A 56 -0.18 0.74 14.65
N LYS A 57 -1.19 0.14 15.28
CA LYS A 57 -1.48 0.35 16.71
C LYS A 57 -0.35 -0.16 17.59
N ASP A 58 0.20 -1.33 17.25
CA ASP A 58 1.22 -1.98 18.07
C ASP A 58 2.60 -1.34 17.90
N ASN A 59 2.99 -1.03 16.66
CA ASN A 59 4.36 -0.65 16.31
C ASN A 59 4.49 0.78 15.77
N GLY A 60 3.40 1.47 15.47
CA GLY A 60 3.43 2.74 14.73
C GLY A 60 4.28 3.83 15.39
N TYR A 61 4.27 3.94 16.72
CA TYR A 61 5.10 4.91 17.43
C TYR A 61 6.60 4.58 17.36
N GLN A 62 6.96 3.30 17.44
CA GLN A 62 8.35 2.89 17.26
C GLN A 62 8.82 3.20 15.83
N ILE A 63 8.01 2.86 14.83
CA ILE A 63 8.28 3.17 13.42
C ILE A 63 8.45 4.67 13.18
N LEU A 64 7.61 5.50 13.81
CA LEU A 64 7.72 6.96 13.72
C LEU A 64 9.03 7.46 14.33
N GLU A 65 9.42 6.97 15.51
CA GLU A 65 10.67 7.38 16.17
C GLU A 65 11.91 6.94 15.36
N GLU A 66 11.87 5.77 14.74
CA GLU A 66 12.92 5.34 13.82
C GLU A 66 13.00 6.24 12.59
N MET A 67 11.86 6.56 11.98
CA MET A 67 11.81 7.46 10.83
C MET A 67 12.33 8.86 11.16
N LYS A 68 12.04 9.41 12.34
CA LYS A 68 12.58 10.70 12.81
C LYS A 68 14.10 10.70 12.87
N ARG A 69 14.72 9.59 13.28
CA ARG A 69 16.20 9.47 13.34
C ARG A 69 16.85 9.60 11.96
N TYR A 70 16.21 9.05 10.93
CA TYR A 70 16.72 9.08 9.55
C TYR A 70 16.33 10.37 8.81
N ASN A 71 15.09 10.80 8.94
CA ASN A 71 14.53 11.89 8.12
C ASN A 71 14.61 13.26 8.79
N ARG A 72 14.93 13.32 10.10
CA ARG A 72 15.11 14.56 10.86
C ARG A 72 13.93 15.53 10.66
N GLU A 73 14.19 16.77 10.25
CA GLU A 73 13.18 17.80 9.98
C GLU A 73 12.15 17.41 8.89
N LYS A 74 12.47 16.47 8.00
CA LYS A 74 11.49 15.94 7.03
C LYS A 74 10.43 15.06 7.67
N ALA A 75 10.58 14.75 8.95
CA ALA A 75 9.60 14.04 9.74
C ALA A 75 8.61 14.97 10.45
N ASP A 76 8.85 16.28 10.44
CA ASP A 76 8.02 17.27 11.14
C ASP A 76 6.56 17.18 10.65
N GLY A 77 5.62 17.37 11.58
CA GLY A 77 4.19 17.21 11.31
C GLY A 77 3.69 15.78 11.17
N THR A 78 4.60 14.79 11.09
CA THR A 78 4.18 13.38 10.98
C THR A 78 3.69 12.85 12.32
N ALA A 79 2.50 12.26 12.32
CA ALA A 79 1.91 11.56 13.45
C ALA A 79 1.47 10.15 13.05
N VAL A 80 1.33 9.28 14.04
CA VAL A 80 0.76 7.94 13.84
C VAL A 80 -0.75 8.06 13.78
N ILE A 81 -1.32 7.88 12.60
CA ILE A 81 -2.76 7.86 12.36
C ILE A 81 -3.11 6.53 11.70
N THR A 82 -4.00 5.78 12.33
CA THR A 82 -4.55 4.55 11.77
C THR A 82 -5.57 4.85 10.67
N ALA A 83 -5.79 3.91 9.76
CA ALA A 83 -6.91 3.98 8.85
C ALA A 83 -8.25 4.01 9.61
N ASN A 84 -9.22 4.76 9.08
CA ASN A 84 -10.56 4.89 9.67
C ASN A 84 -11.60 3.97 9.01
N ILE A 85 -11.24 3.34 7.89
CA ILE A 85 -12.03 2.29 7.24
C ILE A 85 -11.18 1.02 7.23
N SER A 86 -11.77 -0.11 7.65
CA SER A 86 -11.11 -1.41 7.65
C SER A 86 -11.82 -2.41 6.74
N PHE A 87 -11.08 -3.40 6.27
CA PHE A 87 -11.62 -4.57 5.60
C PHE A 87 -10.79 -5.82 5.97
N SER A 88 -11.36 -7.01 5.76
CA SER A 88 -10.68 -8.29 6.04
C SER A 88 -10.27 -9.04 4.79
N GLU A 89 -11.18 -9.28 3.86
CA GLU A 89 -10.86 -10.05 2.63
C GLU A 89 -10.89 -9.17 1.39
N LYS A 90 -11.95 -8.38 1.25
CA LYS A 90 -12.21 -7.59 0.06
C LYS A 90 -13.06 -6.36 0.37
N TYR A 91 -12.68 -5.24 -0.26
CA TYR A 91 -13.50 -4.03 -0.29
C TYR A 91 -13.68 -3.59 -1.74
N VAL A 92 -14.90 -3.27 -2.15
CA VAL A 92 -15.23 -2.93 -3.55
C VAL A 92 -15.95 -1.60 -3.61
N PHE A 93 -15.50 -0.75 -4.52
CA PHE A 93 -16.20 0.50 -4.83
C PHE A 93 -16.08 0.85 -6.31
N THR A 94 -16.90 1.80 -6.74
CA THR A 94 -16.84 2.34 -8.10
C THR A 94 -16.59 3.84 -8.04
N LEU A 95 -15.60 4.30 -8.79
CA LEU A 95 -15.28 5.71 -8.92
C LEU A 95 -15.11 6.06 -10.40
N GLY A 96 -15.84 7.10 -10.87
CA GLY A 96 -15.77 7.50 -12.27
C GLY A 96 -16.21 6.41 -13.27
N GLY A 97 -17.06 5.47 -12.87
CA GLY A 97 -17.47 4.33 -13.70
C GLY A 97 -16.46 3.17 -13.73
N ILE A 98 -15.34 3.29 -13.03
CA ILE A 98 -14.33 2.25 -12.91
C ILE A 98 -14.54 1.49 -11.59
N LYS A 99 -14.54 0.16 -11.66
CA LYS A 99 -14.61 -0.72 -10.49
C LYS A 99 -13.22 -0.92 -9.92
N PHE A 100 -13.08 -0.72 -8.61
CA PHE A 100 -11.89 -1.00 -7.83
C PHE A 100 -12.20 -2.14 -6.85
N GLU A 101 -11.36 -3.15 -6.86
CA GLU A 101 -11.38 -4.25 -5.92
C GLU A 101 -10.12 -4.18 -5.07
N ILE A 102 -10.30 -3.86 -3.79
CA ILE A 102 -9.24 -3.82 -2.81
C ILE A 102 -9.19 -5.19 -2.17
N LEU A 103 -8.09 -5.88 -2.29
CA LEU A 103 -7.95 -7.29 -1.97
C LEU A 103 -6.88 -7.48 -0.89
N HIS A 104 -7.12 -8.40 0.02
CA HIS A 104 -6.08 -9.07 0.77
C HIS A 104 -5.99 -10.50 0.24
N LEU A 105 -4.95 -10.77 -0.54
CA LEU A 105 -4.79 -12.07 -1.23
C LEU A 105 -4.17 -13.14 -0.34
N GLY A 106 -3.68 -12.77 0.83
CA GLY A 106 -3.03 -13.60 1.82
C GLY A 106 -1.73 -12.98 2.31
N ASP A 107 -1.15 -13.57 3.34
CA ASP A 107 0.11 -13.11 3.91
C ASP A 107 1.25 -13.21 2.89
N ALA A 108 2.06 -12.16 2.83
CA ALA A 108 3.19 -12.11 1.93
C ALA A 108 4.37 -11.36 2.57
N HIS A 109 4.63 -10.13 2.17
CA HIS A 109 5.68 -9.30 2.74
C HIS A 109 5.35 -8.89 4.18
N GLY A 110 4.10 -8.53 4.44
CA GLY A 110 3.54 -8.24 5.75
C GLY A 110 2.15 -8.87 5.93
N PRO A 111 1.65 -8.92 7.18
CA PRO A 111 0.37 -9.60 7.47
C PRO A 111 -0.86 -8.87 6.92
N GLY A 112 -0.73 -7.61 6.58
CA GLY A 112 -1.84 -6.77 6.09
C GLY A 112 -1.66 -6.29 4.66
N ASP A 113 -0.83 -6.98 3.86
CA ASP A 113 -0.57 -6.59 2.47
C ASP A 113 -1.87 -6.48 1.66
N THR A 114 -2.04 -5.35 1.01
CA THR A 114 -3.25 -4.96 0.30
C THR A 114 -2.93 -4.65 -1.16
N GLN A 115 -3.72 -5.18 -2.06
CA GLN A 115 -3.61 -4.97 -3.49
C GLN A 115 -4.85 -4.26 -4.03
N VAL A 116 -4.66 -3.45 -5.09
CA VAL A 116 -5.77 -2.82 -5.81
C VAL A 116 -5.89 -3.42 -7.20
N TRP A 117 -6.96 -4.16 -7.43
CA TRP A 117 -7.28 -4.76 -8.73
C TRP A 117 -8.28 -3.90 -9.49
N ILE A 118 -7.96 -3.57 -10.73
CA ILE A 118 -8.84 -2.84 -11.65
C ILE A 118 -9.15 -3.75 -12.84
N PRO A 119 -10.25 -4.53 -12.76
CA PRO A 119 -10.56 -5.57 -13.76
C PRO A 119 -10.67 -5.04 -15.19
N GLN A 120 -11.27 -3.85 -15.36
CA GLN A 120 -11.48 -3.27 -16.70
C GLN A 120 -10.18 -3.04 -17.46
N TRP A 121 -9.08 -2.85 -16.75
CA TRP A 121 -7.76 -2.60 -17.35
C TRP A 121 -6.78 -3.76 -17.18
N SER A 122 -7.22 -4.84 -16.53
CA SER A 122 -6.31 -5.93 -16.11
C SER A 122 -5.07 -5.38 -15.41
N LEU A 123 -5.27 -4.34 -14.58
CA LEU A 123 -4.22 -3.61 -13.86
C LEU A 123 -4.24 -4.00 -12.38
N MET A 124 -3.10 -4.41 -11.88
CA MET A 124 -2.84 -4.64 -10.47
C MET A 124 -1.88 -3.59 -9.91
N ILE A 125 -2.32 -2.82 -8.93
CA ILE A 125 -1.41 -2.08 -8.04
C ILE A 125 -1.10 -3.05 -6.91
N ALA A 126 0.10 -3.60 -6.94
CA ALA A 126 0.41 -4.80 -6.17
C ALA A 126 0.87 -4.51 -4.74
N GLY A 127 1.48 -3.34 -4.50
CA GLY A 127 2.18 -3.13 -3.24
C GLY A 127 3.36 -4.08 -3.09
N ASP A 128 3.76 -4.34 -1.86
CA ASP A 128 4.95 -5.09 -1.52
C ASP A 128 4.84 -6.62 -1.70
N ILE A 129 3.72 -7.12 -2.21
CA ILE A 129 3.67 -8.50 -2.71
C ILE A 129 4.49 -8.68 -3.99
N ALA A 130 4.74 -7.61 -4.74
CA ALA A 130 5.48 -7.62 -6.00
C ALA A 130 6.63 -6.61 -5.98
N PHE A 131 7.83 -7.09 -6.29
CA PHE A 131 9.04 -6.29 -6.48
C PHE A 131 9.56 -6.43 -7.91
N HIS A 132 10.10 -5.37 -8.48
CA HIS A 132 10.73 -5.37 -9.78
C HIS A 132 12.04 -4.58 -9.73
N GLU A 133 13.09 -5.10 -10.35
CA GLU A 133 14.43 -4.48 -10.39
C GLU A 133 15.06 -4.27 -9.00
N ARG A 134 14.60 -4.99 -8.01
CA ARG A 134 15.06 -4.89 -6.64
C ARG A 134 14.92 -6.24 -5.92
N MET A 135 15.86 -6.54 -5.02
CA MET A 135 15.77 -7.68 -4.12
C MET A 135 14.61 -7.51 -3.13
N LEU A 136 13.89 -8.58 -2.90
CA LEU A 136 12.81 -8.63 -1.91
C LEU A 136 13.39 -8.50 -0.50
N PRO A 137 12.94 -7.55 0.30
CA PRO A 137 13.33 -7.49 1.71
C PRO A 137 12.56 -8.54 2.51
N ILE A 138 13.28 -9.23 3.39
CA ILE A 138 12.72 -10.22 4.30
C ILE A 138 12.92 -9.71 5.72
N PHE A 139 11.84 -9.50 6.44
CA PHE A 139 11.81 -9.06 7.83
C PHE A 139 11.40 -10.19 8.76
N GLU A 140 11.45 -9.96 10.07
CA GLU A 140 11.12 -10.96 11.08
C GLU A 140 9.67 -11.45 10.96
N ASN A 141 8.74 -10.56 10.59
CA ASN A 141 7.33 -10.85 10.39
C ASN A 141 6.97 -11.29 8.96
N THR A 142 7.94 -11.40 8.05
CA THR A 142 7.71 -11.86 6.67
C THR A 142 7.54 -13.37 6.63
N CYS A 143 6.38 -13.85 6.16
CA CYS A 143 6.15 -15.27 5.94
C CYS A 143 6.50 -15.67 4.51
N THR A 144 7.77 -16.03 4.23
CA THR A 144 8.22 -16.37 2.87
C THR A 144 7.47 -17.53 2.24
N ARG A 145 7.08 -18.54 3.03
CA ARG A 145 6.24 -19.66 2.56
C ARG A 145 4.86 -19.14 2.16
N CYS A 146 4.24 -18.35 3.04
CA CYS A 146 2.92 -17.76 2.77
C CYS A 146 2.98 -16.90 1.51
N TRP A 147 4.03 -16.12 1.34
CA TRP A 147 4.22 -15.26 0.17
C TRP A 147 4.24 -16.06 -1.13
N ILE A 148 5.03 -17.15 -1.18
CA ILE A 148 5.08 -18.04 -2.34
C ILE A 148 3.72 -18.70 -2.61
N GLU A 149 3.00 -19.09 -1.57
CA GLU A 149 1.68 -19.69 -1.69
C GLU A 149 0.66 -18.65 -2.17
N THR A 150 0.58 -17.48 -1.55
CA THR A 150 -0.28 -16.36 -1.95
C THR A 150 -0.01 -15.95 -3.40
N TRP A 151 1.26 -15.87 -3.79
CA TRP A 151 1.63 -15.59 -5.18
C TRP A 151 1.04 -16.62 -6.15
N LYS A 152 1.27 -17.88 -5.89
CA LYS A 152 0.88 -18.99 -6.79
C LYS A 152 -0.63 -19.23 -6.83
N THR A 153 -1.30 -19.09 -5.69
CA THR A 153 -2.71 -19.50 -5.57
C THR A 153 -3.69 -18.36 -5.73
N SER A 154 -3.27 -17.13 -5.43
CA SER A 154 -4.17 -15.98 -5.36
C SER A 154 -3.78 -14.86 -6.31
N PHE A 155 -2.50 -14.47 -6.38
CA PHE A 155 -2.06 -13.35 -7.21
C PHE A 155 -1.90 -13.72 -8.69
N ALA A 156 -1.05 -14.68 -9.00
CA ALA A 156 -0.75 -15.06 -10.39
C ALA A 156 -1.99 -15.53 -11.18
N PRO A 157 -2.97 -16.25 -10.58
CA PRO A 157 -4.20 -16.62 -11.28
C PRO A 157 -5.09 -15.46 -11.74
N LEU A 158 -4.97 -14.27 -11.15
CA LEU A 158 -5.65 -13.06 -11.64
C LEU A 158 -5.13 -12.61 -13.01
N ASN A 159 -3.94 -13.08 -13.37
CA ASN A 159 -3.28 -12.87 -14.67
C ASN A 159 -3.28 -11.39 -15.10
N PRO A 160 -2.77 -10.46 -14.26
CA PRO A 160 -2.72 -9.04 -14.60
C PRO A 160 -1.84 -8.80 -15.83
N LEU A 161 -2.33 -7.98 -16.75
CA LEU A 161 -1.54 -7.51 -17.89
C LEU A 161 -0.52 -6.44 -17.48
N TYR A 162 -0.91 -5.61 -16.51
CA TYR A 162 -0.08 -4.53 -15.98
C TYR A 162 0.02 -4.67 -14.46
N ILE A 163 1.24 -4.52 -13.95
CA ILE A 163 1.53 -4.54 -12.52
C ILE A 163 2.27 -3.26 -12.16
N ILE A 164 1.74 -2.53 -11.17
CA ILE A 164 2.47 -1.48 -10.47
C ILE A 164 2.98 -2.13 -9.18
N PRO A 165 4.26 -2.47 -9.09
CA PRO A 165 4.83 -3.10 -7.91
C PRO A 165 5.00 -2.09 -6.78
N GLY A 166 5.18 -2.54 -5.55
CA GLY A 166 5.54 -1.67 -4.43
C GLY A 166 6.88 -0.97 -4.66
N HIS A 167 7.81 -1.66 -5.32
CA HIS A 167 9.13 -1.12 -5.68
C HIS A 167 9.52 -1.51 -7.11
N GLY A 168 10.17 -0.58 -7.81
CA GLY A 168 10.61 -0.72 -9.20
C GLY A 168 9.65 -0.07 -10.19
N HIS A 169 9.91 -0.25 -11.47
CA HIS A 169 9.09 0.31 -12.53
C HIS A 169 7.83 -0.54 -12.80
N PRO A 170 6.75 0.05 -13.35
CA PRO A 170 5.61 -0.71 -13.84
C PRO A 170 6.04 -1.85 -14.75
N THR A 171 5.39 -2.99 -14.63
CA THR A 171 5.86 -4.24 -15.22
C THR A 171 4.71 -5.19 -15.56
N ASN A 172 4.99 -6.47 -15.73
CA ASN A 172 4.03 -7.54 -16.00
C ASN A 172 4.42 -8.82 -15.22
N LEU A 173 3.51 -9.80 -15.20
CA LEU A 173 3.69 -11.02 -14.44
C LEU A 173 5.01 -11.76 -14.75
N PRO A 174 5.39 -12.04 -16.05
CA PRO A 174 6.63 -12.73 -16.36
C PRO A 174 7.91 -12.01 -15.90
N GLN A 175 7.87 -10.71 -15.71
CA GLN A 175 9.05 -9.97 -15.22
C GLN A 175 9.16 -10.05 -13.70
N VAL A 176 8.04 -9.94 -12.97
CA VAL A 176 8.05 -10.08 -11.50
C VAL A 176 8.46 -11.49 -11.08
N GLU A 177 8.03 -12.53 -11.82
CA GLU A 177 8.38 -13.93 -11.52
C GLU A 177 9.87 -14.26 -11.59
N LYS A 178 10.72 -13.32 -12.04
CA LYS A 178 12.18 -13.49 -12.05
C LYS A 178 12.83 -13.15 -10.69
N TYR A 179 12.10 -12.51 -9.81
CA TYR A 179 12.55 -12.09 -8.48
C TYR A 179 11.94 -12.93 -7.39
#